data_efb8ce2f0f05b6a915a671bc7ff89d2e
#
_entry.id   efb8ce2f0f05b6a915a671bc7ff89d2e
#
_cell.length_a   1.000
_cell.length_b   1.000
_cell.length_c   1.000
_cell.angle_alpha   90.00
_cell.angle_beta   90.00
_cell.angle_gamma   90.00
#
_symmetry.space_group_name_H-M   'P 1'
#
loop_
_entity.id
_entity.type
_entity.pdbx_description
1 polymer ?
#
loop_
_entity_poly.entity_id
_entity_poly.type
_entity_poly.pdbx_seq_one_letter_code
_entity_poly.pdbx_strand_id
1 'polypeptide(L)'
;ALGDLIFVTGAIRDDGTSAAYVEAQYPAIPDFDLLSACRESAVAENIPYHLGICRSHSCLYGDRNPELYSYWARKRAIASDMETAVLFVLGSLRGVRTASILNVVAASQSSVAEDIGKYAAKEAISMSGEEREILTALEAFTRIQK
;
A
#
# COMPACT_ATOMS: atom_id res chain seq x y z
N ALA A 1 -8.82 -10.23 3.30
CA ALA A 1 -8.72 -11.42 2.42
C ALA A 1 -7.97 -11.04 1.13
N LEU A 2 -7.69 -12.03 0.25
CA LEU A 2 -7.17 -11.74 -1.09
C LEU A 2 -8.18 -10.86 -1.84
N GLY A 3 -7.69 -9.84 -2.56
CA GLY A 3 -8.52 -8.89 -3.30
C GLY A 3 -9.14 -7.77 -2.45
N ASP A 4 -8.96 -7.76 -1.13
CA ASP A 4 -9.33 -6.60 -0.30
C ASP A 4 -8.38 -5.43 -0.60
N LEU A 5 -8.88 -4.20 -0.45
CA LEU A 5 -8.05 -3.01 -0.58
C LEU A 5 -7.46 -2.59 0.77
N ILE A 6 -6.24 -2.05 0.72
CA ILE A 6 -5.60 -1.43 1.88
C ILE A 6 -5.32 0.04 1.54
N PHE A 7 -5.91 0.95 2.29
CA PHE A 7 -5.60 2.37 2.24
C PHE A 7 -4.50 2.68 3.25
N VAL A 8 -3.35 3.08 2.77
CA VAL A 8 -2.17 3.27 3.60
C VAL A 8 -2.21 4.60 4.32
N THR A 9 -2.28 4.56 5.66
CA THR A 9 -2.30 5.75 6.52
C THR A 9 -0.91 6.28 6.86
N GLY A 10 0.13 5.53 6.55
CA GLY A 10 1.54 5.88 6.71
C GLY A 10 2.41 4.70 6.34
N ALA A 11 3.63 4.97 5.90
CA ALA A 11 4.57 3.93 5.49
C ALA A 11 5.83 3.93 6.36
N ILE A 12 6.26 2.72 6.74
CA ILE A 12 7.55 2.48 7.37
C ILE A 12 8.60 2.54 6.26
N ARG A 13 9.54 3.47 6.40
CA ARG A 13 10.62 3.73 5.45
C ARG A 13 11.75 2.71 5.62
N ASP A 14 11.49 1.47 5.25
CA ASP A 14 12.49 0.38 5.23
C ASP A 14 13.04 0.16 3.80
N ASP A 15 13.00 1.21 2.99
CA ASP A 15 13.48 1.29 1.62
C ASP A 15 14.73 2.17 1.51
N GLY A 16 15.59 1.89 0.54
CA GLY A 16 16.78 2.69 0.29
C GLY A 16 16.49 3.96 -0.50
N THR A 17 15.39 4.01 -1.25
CA THR A 17 15.10 5.09 -2.19
C THR A 17 14.65 6.35 -1.46
N SER A 18 13.71 6.25 -0.52
CA SER A 18 13.25 7.42 0.24
C SER A 18 14.38 8.03 1.09
N ALA A 19 15.30 7.20 1.59
CA ALA A 19 16.45 7.63 2.37
C ALA A 19 17.46 8.44 1.56
N ALA A 20 17.49 8.29 0.23
CA ALA A 20 18.35 9.07 -0.65
C ALA A 20 17.87 10.53 -0.83
N TYR A 21 16.64 10.85 -0.46
CA TYR A 21 16.05 12.17 -0.65
C TYR A 21 15.97 13.01 0.63
N VAL A 22 15.81 12.37 1.78
CA VAL A 22 15.64 13.07 3.06
C VAL A 22 15.94 12.11 4.23
N GLU A 23 16.30 12.66 5.36
CA GLU A 23 16.67 11.92 6.58
C GLU A 23 15.56 10.97 7.05
N ALA A 24 15.96 9.93 7.78
CA ALA A 24 15.06 8.84 8.22
C ALA A 24 13.89 9.33 9.10
N GLN A 25 14.06 10.46 9.80
CA GLN A 25 13.04 11.03 10.67
C GLN A 25 11.89 11.70 9.90
N TYR A 26 12.07 12.01 8.60
CA TYR A 26 11.00 12.59 7.79
C TYR A 26 9.89 11.57 7.59
N PRO A 27 8.61 11.90 7.91
CA PRO A 27 7.53 10.93 7.84
C PRO A 27 7.11 10.62 6.41
N ALA A 28 6.74 9.38 6.15
CA ALA A 28 6.08 8.96 4.91
C ALA A 28 4.57 8.83 5.18
N ILE A 29 3.83 9.91 4.90
CA ILE A 29 2.38 10.02 5.13
C ILE A 29 1.65 10.45 3.87
N PRO A 30 0.41 10.00 3.65
CA PRO A 30 -0.41 10.41 2.53
C PRO A 30 -0.94 11.85 2.71
N ASP A 31 -1.44 12.42 1.62
CA ASP A 31 -2.37 13.54 1.68
C ASP A 31 -3.70 13.06 2.29
N PHE A 32 -4.16 13.76 3.31
CA PHE A 32 -5.35 13.37 4.07
C PHE A 32 -6.63 13.40 3.23
N ASP A 33 -6.82 14.46 2.42
CA ASP A 33 -8.04 14.63 1.63
C ASP A 33 -8.10 13.60 0.50
N LEU A 34 -6.97 13.34 -0.16
CA LEU A 34 -6.89 12.31 -1.20
C LEU A 34 -7.14 10.91 -0.63
N LEU A 35 -6.56 10.58 0.52
CA LEU A 35 -6.80 9.31 1.19
C LEU A 35 -8.28 9.15 1.60
N SER A 36 -8.88 10.23 2.11
CA SER A 36 -10.30 10.25 2.49
C SER A 36 -11.19 10.02 1.28
N ALA A 37 -10.91 10.66 0.15
CA ALA A 37 -11.65 10.49 -1.10
C ALA A 37 -11.55 9.03 -1.61
N CYS A 38 -10.37 8.40 -1.53
CA CYS A 38 -10.20 6.98 -1.87
C CYS A 38 -11.08 6.09 -0.99
N ARG A 39 -11.07 6.32 0.32
CA ARG A 39 -11.91 5.57 1.26
C ARG A 39 -13.40 5.76 0.98
N GLU A 40 -13.85 6.99 0.74
CA GLU A 40 -15.25 7.29 0.43
C GLU A 40 -15.72 6.60 -0.85
N SER A 41 -14.85 6.54 -1.87
CA SER A 41 -15.14 5.81 -3.11
C SER A 41 -15.34 4.33 -2.86
N ALA A 42 -14.47 3.69 -2.07
CA ALA A 42 -14.62 2.28 -1.70
C ALA A 42 -15.91 2.01 -0.88
N VAL A 43 -16.25 2.94 0.04
CA VAL A 43 -17.51 2.82 0.82
C VAL A 43 -18.73 2.91 -0.09
N ALA A 44 -18.73 3.83 -1.05
CA ALA A 44 -19.86 4.01 -1.99
C ALA A 44 -20.13 2.75 -2.83
N GLU A 45 -19.07 2.03 -3.20
CA GLU A 45 -19.13 0.81 -4.01
C GLU A 45 -19.19 -0.49 -3.18
N ASN A 46 -19.29 -0.39 -1.85
CA ASN A 46 -19.25 -1.53 -0.92
C ASN A 46 -18.02 -2.43 -1.10
N ILE A 47 -16.87 -1.85 -1.45
CA ILE A 47 -15.61 -2.56 -1.62
C ILE A 47 -14.99 -2.85 -0.24
N PRO A 48 -14.62 -4.10 0.07
CA PRO A 48 -13.92 -4.43 1.32
C PRO A 48 -12.57 -3.75 1.39
N TYR A 49 -12.30 -3.07 2.51
CA TYR A 49 -11.03 -2.38 2.71
C TYR A 49 -10.53 -2.42 4.15
N HIS A 50 -9.25 -2.14 4.31
CA HIS A 50 -8.58 -1.95 5.58
C HIS A 50 -7.81 -0.62 5.57
N LEU A 51 -7.64 -0.02 6.74
CA LEU A 51 -6.83 1.19 6.94
C LEU A 51 -5.66 0.86 7.86
N GLY A 52 -4.45 1.21 7.48
CA GLY A 52 -3.32 0.98 8.35
C GLY A 52 -1.96 1.31 7.74
N ILE A 53 -0.95 1.00 8.53
CA ILE A 53 0.45 1.26 8.18
C ILE A 53 0.97 0.11 7.32
N CYS A 54 1.68 0.44 6.23
CA CYS A 54 2.47 -0.53 5.48
C CYS A 54 3.97 -0.42 5.78
N ARG A 55 4.71 -1.48 5.48
CA ARG A 55 6.17 -1.45 5.40
C ARG A 55 6.58 -1.41 3.93
N SER A 56 7.25 -0.33 3.51
CA SER A 56 7.88 -0.29 2.19
C SER A 56 9.34 -0.72 2.29
N HIS A 57 9.75 -1.70 1.48
CA HIS A 57 11.10 -2.25 1.49
C HIS A 57 11.65 -2.47 0.07
N SER A 58 12.98 -2.66 -0.06
CA SER A 58 13.64 -2.67 -1.37
C SER A 58 13.92 -4.07 -1.95
N CYS A 59 13.59 -5.15 -1.24
CA CYS A 59 13.93 -6.49 -1.69
C CYS A 59 12.80 -7.49 -1.40
N LEU A 60 12.13 -7.97 -2.46
CA LEU A 60 11.02 -8.92 -2.33
C LEU A 60 11.49 -10.30 -1.83
N TYR A 61 12.64 -10.78 -2.31
CA TYR A 61 13.17 -12.11 -2.02
C TYR A 61 14.33 -12.09 -1.00
N GLY A 62 14.33 -11.10 -0.10
CA GLY A 62 15.35 -11.03 0.94
C GLY A 62 15.23 -12.14 1.98
N ASP A 63 16.34 -12.79 2.34
CA ASP A 63 16.38 -13.91 3.29
C ASP A 63 15.75 -13.58 4.66
N ARG A 64 15.82 -12.30 5.07
CA ARG A 64 15.27 -11.83 6.34
C ARG A 64 13.80 -11.42 6.28
N ASN A 65 13.17 -11.44 5.11
CA ASN A 65 11.80 -10.97 4.99
C ASN A 65 10.80 -11.69 5.90
N PRO A 66 10.82 -13.02 6.09
CA PRO A 66 9.88 -13.69 6.99
C PRO A 66 9.99 -13.19 8.45
N GLU A 67 11.22 -12.94 8.92
CA GLU A 67 11.48 -12.36 10.24
C GLU A 67 10.96 -10.91 10.33
N LEU A 68 11.25 -10.10 9.31
CA LEU A 68 10.86 -8.70 9.25
C LEU A 68 9.35 -8.51 9.13
N TYR A 69 8.66 -9.32 8.32
CA TYR A 69 7.19 -9.31 8.27
C TYR A 69 6.59 -9.59 9.67
N SER A 70 7.09 -10.63 10.35
CA SER A 70 6.66 -10.96 11.70
C SER A 70 6.95 -9.85 12.70
N TYR A 71 8.11 -9.23 12.60
CA TYR A 71 8.51 -8.11 13.46
C TYR A 71 7.57 -6.91 13.28
N TRP A 72 7.34 -6.47 12.04
CA TRP A 72 6.51 -5.30 11.77
C TRP A 72 5.03 -5.55 12.00
N ALA A 73 4.53 -6.78 11.79
CA ALA A 73 3.17 -7.17 12.16
C ALA A 73 2.91 -7.01 13.66
N ARG A 74 3.88 -7.38 14.52
CA ARG A 74 3.80 -7.12 15.97
C ARG A 74 3.81 -5.62 16.32
N LYS A 75 4.30 -4.78 15.43
CA LYS A 75 4.25 -3.30 15.53
C LYS A 75 3.03 -2.69 14.81
N ARG A 76 2.05 -3.52 14.46
CA ARG A 76 0.79 -3.15 13.81
C ARG A 76 0.90 -2.66 12.37
N ALA A 77 1.97 -2.95 11.66
CA ALA A 77 1.95 -2.87 10.20
C ALA A 77 1.03 -3.97 9.65
N ILE A 78 0.10 -3.61 8.79
CA ILE A 78 -0.92 -4.53 8.25
C ILE A 78 -0.62 -4.98 6.82
N ALA A 79 0.32 -4.30 6.17
CA ALA A 79 0.72 -4.56 4.79
C ALA A 79 2.23 -4.39 4.59
N SER A 80 2.70 -4.88 3.46
CA SER A 80 4.04 -4.63 2.95
C SER A 80 3.99 -4.39 1.46
N ASP A 81 4.76 -3.41 0.99
CA ASP A 81 4.94 -3.05 -0.41
C ASP A 81 6.39 -2.61 -0.69
N MET A 82 6.65 -2.02 -1.84
CA MET A 82 7.99 -1.56 -2.20
C MET A 82 8.03 -0.09 -2.66
N GLU A 83 6.89 0.62 -2.71
CA GLU A 83 6.74 1.92 -3.38
C GLU A 83 6.16 3.02 -2.49
N THR A 84 5.27 2.71 -1.57
CA THR A 84 4.47 3.71 -0.85
C THR A 84 5.31 4.71 -0.07
N ALA A 85 6.40 4.28 0.58
CA ALA A 85 7.23 5.20 1.36
C ALA A 85 7.87 6.27 0.48
N VAL A 86 8.46 5.89 -0.65
CA VAL A 86 9.07 6.86 -1.57
C VAL A 86 8.03 7.74 -2.24
N LEU A 87 6.85 7.18 -2.59
CA LEU A 87 5.73 7.95 -3.13
C LEU A 87 5.31 9.08 -2.18
N PHE A 88 5.09 8.78 -0.90
CA PHE A 88 4.69 9.77 0.10
C PHE A 88 5.78 10.81 0.37
N VAL A 89 7.02 10.38 0.52
CA VAL A 89 8.15 11.29 0.75
C VAL A 89 8.31 12.26 -0.43
N LEU A 90 8.39 11.75 -1.65
CA LEU A 90 8.58 12.60 -2.82
C LEU A 90 7.38 13.50 -3.09
N GLY A 91 6.16 13.00 -2.91
CA GLY A 91 4.95 13.80 -3.01
C GLY A 91 5.00 15.00 -2.08
N SER A 92 5.29 14.76 -0.80
CA SER A 92 5.43 15.82 0.21
C SER A 92 6.54 16.82 -0.14
N LEU A 93 7.74 16.36 -0.48
CA LEU A 93 8.87 17.23 -0.85
C LEU A 93 8.61 18.06 -2.11
N ARG A 94 7.74 17.61 -2.99
CA ARG A 94 7.42 18.28 -4.26
C ARG A 94 6.10 19.06 -4.22
N GLY A 95 5.40 19.07 -3.09
CA GLY A 95 4.09 19.71 -2.97
C GLY A 95 3.00 19.03 -3.81
N VAL A 96 3.14 17.72 -4.06
CA VAL A 96 2.16 16.91 -4.80
C VAL A 96 1.39 16.04 -3.82
N ARG A 97 0.06 16.04 -3.93
CA ARG A 97 -0.80 15.17 -3.11
C ARG A 97 -0.64 13.72 -3.55
N THR A 98 -0.41 12.83 -2.59
CA THR A 98 -0.25 11.39 -2.84
C THR A 98 -1.07 10.57 -1.85
N ALA A 99 -1.62 9.47 -2.33
CA ALA A 99 -2.22 8.41 -1.53
C ALA A 99 -1.78 7.05 -2.08
N SER A 100 -1.91 6.01 -1.30
CA SER A 100 -1.60 4.64 -1.72
C SER A 100 -2.77 3.74 -1.39
N ILE A 101 -3.21 3.01 -2.41
CA ILE A 101 -4.17 1.91 -2.33
C ILE A 101 -3.39 0.66 -2.71
N LEU A 102 -3.49 -0.40 -1.92
CA LEU A 102 -2.85 -1.68 -2.20
C LEU A 102 -3.91 -2.76 -2.36
N ASN A 103 -3.79 -3.59 -3.36
CA ASN A 103 -4.57 -4.82 -3.49
C ASN A 103 -3.86 -5.96 -2.74
N VAL A 104 -4.58 -6.69 -1.90
CA VAL A 104 -4.02 -7.84 -1.18
C VAL A 104 -3.83 -9.02 -2.13
N VAL A 105 -2.60 -9.25 -2.55
CA VAL A 105 -2.20 -10.34 -3.46
C VAL A 105 -1.62 -11.56 -2.72
N ALA A 106 -1.19 -11.37 -1.47
CA ALA A 106 -0.68 -12.41 -0.60
C ALA A 106 -1.17 -12.15 0.83
N ALA A 107 -1.85 -13.11 1.44
CA ALA A 107 -2.45 -12.96 2.77
C ALA A 107 -1.66 -13.64 3.91
N SER A 108 -0.59 -14.37 3.59
CA SER A 108 0.20 -15.12 4.56
C SER A 108 1.70 -14.92 4.34
N GLN A 109 2.41 -14.66 5.42
CA GLN A 109 3.86 -14.49 5.40
C GLN A 109 4.62 -15.76 5.00
N SER A 110 4.06 -16.92 5.28
CA SER A 110 4.68 -18.22 4.96
C SER A 110 4.46 -18.64 3.50
N SER A 111 3.56 -18.00 2.79
CA SER A 111 3.16 -18.34 1.42
C SER A 111 3.31 -17.18 0.42
N VAL A 112 4.01 -16.10 0.78
CA VAL A 112 4.15 -14.91 -0.08
C VAL A 112 4.65 -15.27 -1.48
N ALA A 113 5.69 -16.09 -1.61
CA ALA A 113 6.21 -16.49 -2.91
C ALA A 113 5.22 -17.34 -3.72
N GLU A 114 4.44 -18.21 -3.02
CA GLU A 114 3.41 -19.03 -3.61
C GLU A 114 2.20 -18.21 -4.06
N ASP A 115 1.75 -17.28 -3.21
CA ASP A 115 0.64 -16.38 -3.49
C ASP A 115 0.99 -15.41 -4.64
N ILE A 116 2.22 -14.89 -4.69
CA ILE A 116 2.71 -14.10 -5.83
C ILE A 116 2.76 -14.95 -7.11
N GLY A 117 3.14 -16.22 -7.01
CA GLY A 117 3.09 -17.16 -8.14
C GLY A 117 1.67 -17.34 -8.69
N LYS A 118 0.67 -17.42 -7.82
CA LYS A 118 -0.76 -17.50 -8.17
C LYS A 118 -1.26 -16.19 -8.79
N TYR A 119 -0.87 -15.05 -8.23
CA TYR A 119 -1.17 -13.73 -8.81
C TYR A 119 -0.60 -13.60 -10.22
N ALA A 120 0.67 -14.00 -10.41
CA ALA A 120 1.30 -14.01 -11.74
C ALA A 120 0.60 -14.94 -12.74
N ALA A 121 -0.08 -16.00 -12.24
CA ALA A 121 -0.94 -16.87 -13.04
C ALA A 121 -2.34 -16.26 -13.34
N LYS A 122 -2.58 -14.99 -12.93
CA LYS A 122 -3.82 -14.24 -13.18
C LYS A 122 -5.07 -14.89 -12.59
N GLU A 123 -5.02 -15.28 -11.34
CA GLU A 123 -6.23 -15.79 -10.67
C GLU A 123 -7.31 -14.70 -10.55
N ALA A 124 -8.57 -15.09 -10.79
CA ALA A 124 -9.70 -14.18 -10.92
C ALA A 124 -9.92 -13.25 -9.71
N ILE A 125 -9.59 -13.70 -8.49
CA ILE A 125 -9.74 -12.90 -7.27
C ILE A 125 -8.75 -11.74 -7.24
N SER A 126 -7.50 -11.99 -7.60
CA SER A 126 -6.44 -10.95 -7.63
C SER A 126 -6.72 -9.92 -8.72
N MET A 127 -7.18 -10.36 -9.89
CA MET A 127 -7.60 -9.46 -10.99
C MET A 127 -8.80 -8.59 -10.58
N SER A 128 -9.78 -9.16 -9.89
CA SER A 128 -10.91 -8.39 -9.35
C SER A 128 -10.50 -7.36 -8.30
N GLY A 129 -9.46 -7.64 -7.50
CA GLY A 129 -8.87 -6.69 -6.56
C GLY A 129 -8.17 -5.53 -7.26
N GLU A 130 -7.39 -5.83 -8.31
CA GLU A 130 -6.71 -4.83 -9.13
C GLU A 130 -7.69 -3.89 -9.84
N GLU A 131 -8.76 -4.43 -10.43
CA GLU A 131 -9.81 -3.62 -11.06
C GLU A 131 -10.48 -2.67 -10.03
N ARG A 132 -10.80 -3.18 -8.84
CA ARG A 132 -11.37 -2.37 -7.76
C ARG A 132 -10.42 -1.27 -7.28
N GLU A 133 -9.13 -1.56 -7.16
CA GLU A 133 -8.08 -0.60 -6.82
C GLU A 133 -8.05 0.55 -7.83
N ILE A 134 -8.01 0.24 -9.13
CA ILE A 134 -7.99 1.23 -10.22
C ILE A 134 -9.26 2.08 -10.22
N LEU A 135 -10.44 1.44 -10.18
CA LEU A 135 -11.71 2.16 -10.19
C LEU A 135 -11.87 3.05 -8.95
N THR A 136 -11.47 2.57 -7.78
CA THR A 136 -11.48 3.37 -6.54
C THR A 136 -10.60 4.61 -6.65
N ALA A 137 -9.41 4.46 -7.23
CA ALA A 137 -8.50 5.59 -7.44
C ALA A 137 -9.06 6.61 -8.43
N LEU A 138 -9.62 6.16 -9.55
CA LEU A 138 -10.22 7.03 -10.55
C LEU A 138 -11.44 7.80 -10.00
N GLU A 139 -12.32 7.12 -9.26
CA GLU A 139 -13.47 7.74 -8.62
C GLU A 139 -13.05 8.77 -7.55
N ALA A 140 -12.00 8.49 -6.79
CA ALA A 140 -11.46 9.41 -5.79
C ALA A 140 -11.07 10.77 -6.39
N PHE A 141 -10.49 10.78 -7.60
CA PHE A 141 -10.15 12.04 -8.29
C PHE A 141 -11.36 12.89 -8.63
N THR A 142 -12.54 12.31 -8.79
CA THR A 142 -13.78 13.07 -9.03
C THR A 142 -14.28 13.77 -7.78
N ARG A 143 -13.90 13.30 -6.60
CA ARG A 143 -14.35 13.78 -5.27
C ARG A 143 -13.45 14.87 -4.70
N ILE A 144 -12.21 15.00 -5.20
CA ILE A 144 -11.27 15.99 -4.68
C ILE A 144 -11.61 17.36 -5.28
N GLN A 145 -11.88 18.32 -4.40
CA GLN A 145 -11.98 19.72 -4.82
C GLN A 145 -10.59 20.25 -5.21
N LYS A 146 -10.53 21.00 -6.29
CA LYS A 146 -9.31 21.66 -6.79
C LYS A 146 -8.83 22.74 -5.84
#